data_fcb67e85ddd87f05b9daefd1080a4204
#
_entry.id   fcb67e85ddd87f05b9daefd1080a4204
#
_cell.length_a   1.000
_cell.length_b   1.000
_cell.length_c   1.000
_cell.angle_alpha   90.00
_cell.angle_beta   90.00
_cell.angle_gamma   90.00
#
_symmetry.space_group_name_H-M   'P 1'
#
loop_
_entity.id
_entity.type
_entity.pdbx_description
1 polymer ?
#
loop_
_entity_poly.entity_id
_entity_poly.type
_entity_poly.pdbx_seq_one_letter_code
_entity_poly.pdbx_strand_id
1 'polypeptide(L)'
;MAVDKSTLEAKTREGAGKGAARKLRGQGLIPAVVYGKHLEKPLQVAVDPKSIRQAINTPHKFNTLITLKMDGTSHQVLLKDYQMDPVSREILHADFIGVRETEKVKVNVPLVLTGKAQGVADGGLLTQARRELEIWALPQAIPEKIEVDVSHLKIAQALHINDIKLPEGVSVKTNVNYTLAVVTAPEREEVPAAAAPAAGAAAGAAAAPAGKADAKAGDAKAGGDAKAAAGAAKAPAKK
;
A
#
# COMPACT_ATOMS: atom_id res chain seq x y z
N MET A 1 -18.07 -10.38 20.45
CA MET A 1 -16.79 -9.67 20.70
C MET A 1 -17.09 -8.18 20.74
N ALA A 2 -16.62 -7.46 21.75
CA ALA A 2 -16.89 -6.03 21.87
C ALA A 2 -15.94 -5.29 20.91
N VAL A 3 -16.50 -4.55 19.95
CA VAL A 3 -15.72 -3.65 19.10
C VAL A 3 -15.28 -2.49 19.98
N ASP A 4 -13.99 -2.22 20.04
CA ASP A 4 -13.45 -1.08 20.77
C ASP A 4 -14.04 0.21 20.20
N LYS A 5 -14.72 0.97 21.07
CA LYS A 5 -15.29 2.28 20.72
C LYS A 5 -14.33 3.36 21.18
N SER A 6 -13.70 4.05 20.26
CA SER A 6 -12.92 5.26 20.56
C SER A 6 -13.73 6.51 20.25
N THR A 7 -13.50 7.58 21.03
CA THR A 7 -14.16 8.86 20.81
C THR A 7 -13.13 9.86 20.30
N LEU A 8 -13.44 10.54 19.19
CA LEU A 8 -12.62 11.58 18.59
C LEU A 8 -13.40 12.90 18.56
N GLU A 9 -12.72 13.98 18.93
CA GLU A 9 -13.25 15.33 18.75
C GLU A 9 -12.79 15.87 17.39
N ALA A 10 -13.72 16.41 16.63
CA ALA A 10 -13.47 17.02 15.35
C ALA A 10 -14.13 18.39 15.26
N LYS A 11 -13.46 19.31 14.58
CA LYS A 11 -13.99 20.66 14.30
C LYS A 11 -14.38 20.71 12.82
N THR A 12 -15.56 21.22 12.54
CA THR A 12 -15.99 21.43 11.15
C THR A 12 -15.13 22.53 10.52
N ARG A 13 -14.71 22.33 9.27
CA ARG A 13 -13.96 23.32 8.50
C ARG A 13 -14.72 23.72 7.24
N GLU A 14 -14.79 25.02 6.96
CA GLU A 14 -15.39 25.55 5.74
C GLU A 14 -14.36 25.76 4.61
N GLY A 15 -13.09 25.84 4.96
CA GLY A 15 -12.01 26.12 4.01
C GLY A 15 -11.51 24.88 3.28
N ALA A 16 -11.58 24.89 1.96
CA ALA A 16 -11.00 23.89 1.09
C ALA A 16 -9.68 24.39 0.46
N GLY A 17 -8.81 23.43 0.02
CA GLY A 17 -7.62 23.72 -0.76
C GLY A 17 -6.31 23.70 0.01
N LYS A 18 -5.20 23.85 -0.76
CA LYS A 18 -3.82 23.68 -0.29
C LYS A 18 -3.45 24.63 0.86
N GLY A 19 -3.85 25.90 0.76
CA GLY A 19 -3.51 26.93 1.74
C GLY A 19 -4.16 26.68 3.11
N ALA A 20 -5.45 26.32 3.13
CA ALA A 20 -6.19 25.99 4.34
C ALA A 20 -5.63 24.75 5.02
N ALA A 21 -5.37 23.69 4.25
CA ALA A 21 -4.76 22.45 4.78
C ALA A 21 -3.38 22.68 5.39
N ARG A 22 -2.55 23.54 4.77
CA ARG A 22 -1.20 23.86 5.30
C ARG A 22 -1.29 24.65 6.61
N LYS A 23 -2.22 25.59 6.72
CA LYS A 23 -2.45 26.36 7.96
C LYS A 23 -2.90 25.46 9.11
N LEU A 24 -3.81 24.52 8.84
CA LEU A 24 -4.28 23.54 9.84
C LEU A 24 -3.14 22.66 10.36
N ARG A 25 -2.30 22.13 9.46
CA ARG A 25 -1.14 21.33 9.87
C ARG A 25 -0.13 22.14 10.69
N GLY A 26 0.04 23.44 10.37
CA GLY A 26 0.86 24.35 11.19
C GLY A 26 0.28 24.60 12.59
N GLN A 27 -1.02 24.39 12.79
CA GLN A 27 -1.70 24.44 14.09
C GLN A 27 -1.72 23.10 14.83
N GLY A 28 -1.11 22.06 14.25
CA GLY A 28 -1.10 20.71 14.82
C GLY A 28 -2.39 19.92 14.56
N LEU A 29 -3.29 20.42 13.73
CA LEU A 29 -4.50 19.73 13.31
C LEU A 29 -4.34 19.17 11.89
N ILE A 30 -4.93 18.01 11.62
CA ILE A 30 -4.92 17.42 10.29
C ILE A 30 -6.29 17.57 9.63
N PRO A 31 -6.32 17.85 8.33
CA PRO A 31 -7.54 17.80 7.56
C PRO A 31 -8.01 16.36 7.42
N ALA A 32 -9.30 16.14 7.60
CA ALA A 32 -9.95 14.87 7.38
C ALA A 32 -11.27 15.06 6.64
N VAL A 33 -11.78 13.99 6.05
CA VAL A 33 -13.06 13.97 5.35
C VAL A 33 -13.90 12.82 5.87
N VAL A 34 -15.16 13.10 6.15
CA VAL A 34 -16.15 12.10 6.52
C VAL A 34 -17.13 11.96 5.39
N TYR A 35 -17.28 10.80 4.84
CA TYR A 35 -18.24 10.48 3.78
C TYR A 35 -18.99 9.19 4.08
N GLY A 36 -20.12 8.99 3.46
CA GLY A 36 -20.92 7.77 3.67
C GLY A 36 -22.27 7.88 2.99
N LYS A 37 -22.94 6.74 2.87
CA LYS A 37 -24.26 6.67 2.21
C LYS A 37 -25.35 7.50 2.87
N HIS A 38 -25.19 7.78 4.17
CA HIS A 38 -26.18 8.54 4.95
C HIS A 38 -25.88 10.03 5.05
N LEU A 39 -24.76 10.46 4.52
CA LEU A 39 -24.40 11.87 4.46
C LEU A 39 -24.68 12.37 3.04
N GLU A 40 -25.57 13.37 2.93
CA GLU A 40 -25.87 13.98 1.63
C GLU A 40 -24.64 14.64 1.00
N LYS A 41 -23.74 15.16 1.86
CA LYS A 41 -22.51 15.81 1.43
C LYS A 41 -21.33 15.33 2.30
N PRO A 42 -20.13 15.19 1.73
CA PRO A 42 -18.93 14.92 2.50
C PRO A 42 -18.67 16.05 3.50
N LEU A 43 -18.49 15.70 4.77
CA LEU A 43 -18.16 16.65 5.81
C LEU A 43 -16.65 16.84 5.89
N GLN A 44 -16.20 18.07 5.81
CA GLN A 44 -14.80 18.41 5.95
C GLN A 44 -14.52 18.75 7.41
N VAL A 45 -13.59 18.04 8.02
CA VAL A 45 -13.27 18.18 9.43
C VAL A 45 -11.77 18.35 9.67
N ALA A 46 -11.43 18.90 10.82
CA ALA A 46 -10.09 18.98 11.33
C ALA A 46 -10.01 18.16 12.62
N VAL A 47 -9.01 17.28 12.73
CA VAL A 47 -8.85 16.32 13.82
C VAL A 47 -7.44 16.38 14.37
N ASP A 48 -7.28 16.06 15.65
CA ASP A 48 -5.96 15.94 16.27
C ASP A 48 -5.29 14.62 15.85
N PRO A 49 -4.05 14.67 15.33
CA PRO A 49 -3.30 13.48 14.91
C PRO A 49 -3.02 12.51 16.07
N LYS A 50 -2.89 13.02 17.30
CA LYS A 50 -2.66 12.17 18.48
C LYS A 50 -3.86 11.27 18.76
N SER A 51 -5.06 11.83 18.69
CA SER A 51 -6.30 11.10 18.90
C SER A 51 -6.52 10.02 17.83
N ILE A 52 -6.16 10.30 16.58
CA ILE A 52 -6.21 9.29 15.51
C ILE A 52 -5.21 8.16 15.78
N ARG A 53 -3.97 8.49 16.18
CA ARG A 53 -2.99 7.45 16.53
C ARG A 53 -3.47 6.55 17.68
N GLN A 54 -4.12 7.12 18.68
CA GLN A 54 -4.72 6.36 19.78
C GLN A 54 -5.82 5.43 19.27
N ALA A 55 -6.68 5.92 18.37
CA ALA A 55 -7.74 5.12 17.77
C ALA A 55 -7.21 3.97 16.91
N ILE A 56 -6.10 4.17 16.19
CA ILE A 56 -5.46 3.13 15.36
C ILE A 56 -4.69 2.11 16.21
N ASN A 57 -4.20 2.52 17.40
CA ASN A 57 -3.41 1.65 18.27
C ASN A 57 -4.25 0.60 19.03
N THR A 58 -5.44 0.32 18.56
CA THR A 58 -6.30 -0.76 19.03
C THR A 58 -6.02 -2.05 18.23
N PRO A 59 -6.36 -3.23 18.76
CA PRO A 59 -6.16 -4.49 18.04
C PRO A 59 -6.86 -4.53 16.68
N HIS A 60 -8.00 -3.87 16.55
CA HIS A 60 -8.73 -3.74 15.29
C HIS A 60 -8.12 -2.77 14.28
N LYS A 61 -7.10 -1.97 14.69
CA LYS A 61 -6.40 -1.00 13.82
C LYS A 61 -7.36 -0.09 13.04
N PHE A 62 -7.43 -0.26 11.70
CA PHE A 62 -8.31 0.53 10.83
C PHE A 62 -9.80 0.24 11.01
N ASN A 63 -10.12 -0.93 11.54
CA ASN A 63 -11.50 -1.41 11.66
C ASN A 63 -12.15 -1.05 13.01
N THR A 64 -11.51 -0.14 13.77
CA THR A 64 -12.05 0.36 15.03
C THR A 64 -13.24 1.27 14.78
N LEU A 65 -14.34 1.06 15.48
CA LEU A 65 -15.51 1.92 15.43
C LEU A 65 -15.23 3.21 16.24
N ILE A 66 -15.24 4.34 15.56
CA ILE A 66 -14.91 5.64 16.14
C ILE A 66 -16.18 6.47 16.25
N THR A 67 -16.44 7.03 17.42
CA THR A 67 -17.48 8.05 17.59
C THR A 67 -16.88 9.42 17.41
N LEU A 68 -17.17 10.06 16.28
CA LEU A 68 -16.70 11.40 15.94
C LEU A 68 -17.69 12.43 16.50
N LYS A 69 -17.23 13.25 17.45
CA LYS A 69 -18.01 14.36 18.00
C LYS A 69 -17.73 15.63 17.19
N MET A 70 -18.73 16.19 16.55
CA MET A 70 -18.65 17.42 15.78
C MET A 70 -19.76 18.35 16.20
N ASP A 71 -19.44 19.55 16.65
CA ASP A 71 -20.37 20.66 16.92
C ASP A 71 -21.70 20.25 17.59
N GLY A 72 -21.63 19.32 18.57
CA GLY A 72 -22.79 18.82 19.32
C GLY A 72 -23.49 17.60 18.69
N THR A 73 -23.06 17.15 17.51
CA THR A 73 -23.53 15.91 16.87
C THR A 73 -22.48 14.83 16.99
N SER A 74 -22.91 13.57 17.10
CA SER A 74 -22.04 12.42 17.12
C SER A 74 -22.32 11.52 15.93
N HIS A 75 -21.27 11.20 15.17
CA HIS A 75 -21.34 10.30 14.03
C HIS A 75 -20.49 9.06 14.28
N GLN A 76 -21.02 7.90 13.99
CA GLN A 76 -20.25 6.66 14.01
C GLN A 76 -19.52 6.51 12.68
N VAL A 77 -18.19 6.41 12.75
CA VAL A 77 -17.32 6.34 11.59
C VAL A 77 -16.27 5.23 11.75
N LEU A 78 -15.79 4.73 10.62
CA LEU A 78 -14.61 3.88 10.53
C LEU A 78 -13.52 4.63 9.81
N LEU A 79 -12.27 4.43 10.21
CA LEU A 79 -11.12 4.95 9.48
C LEU A 79 -10.92 4.08 8.23
N LYS A 80 -11.12 4.67 7.06
CA LYS A 80 -10.96 3.96 5.79
C LYS A 80 -9.53 3.96 5.31
N ASP A 81 -8.89 5.14 5.37
CA ASP A 81 -7.51 5.32 4.94
C ASP A 81 -6.87 6.51 5.65
N TYR A 82 -5.55 6.55 5.68
CA TYR A 82 -4.80 7.71 6.15
C TYR A 82 -3.51 7.87 5.36
N GLN A 83 -3.14 9.11 5.14
CA GLN A 83 -1.87 9.48 4.53
C GLN A 83 -0.87 9.84 5.61
N MET A 84 0.31 9.26 5.54
CA MET A 84 1.39 9.50 6.47
C MET A 84 2.64 9.94 5.70
N ASP A 85 3.34 10.92 6.25
CA ASP A 85 4.64 11.34 5.73
C ASP A 85 5.68 10.22 5.99
N PRO A 86 6.39 9.74 4.97
CA PRO A 86 7.35 8.65 5.13
C PRO A 86 8.59 9.04 5.97
N VAL A 87 8.92 10.32 6.04
CA VAL A 87 10.09 10.85 6.75
C VAL A 87 9.74 11.20 8.20
N SER A 88 8.78 12.11 8.39
CA SER A 88 8.37 12.58 9.73
C SER A 88 7.45 11.60 10.46
N ARG A 89 6.83 10.66 9.71
CA ARG A 89 5.81 9.74 10.21
C ARG A 89 4.59 10.44 10.82
N GLU A 90 4.35 11.67 10.39
CA GLU A 90 3.16 12.42 10.76
C GLU A 90 1.99 12.09 9.85
N ILE A 91 0.78 12.04 10.43
CA ILE A 91 -0.44 11.85 9.65
C ILE A 91 -0.75 13.16 8.95
N LEU A 92 -0.89 13.10 7.62
CA LEU A 92 -1.18 14.26 6.77
C LEU A 92 -2.66 14.42 6.46
N HIS A 93 -3.38 13.31 6.33
CA HIS A 93 -4.80 13.25 6.00
C HIS A 93 -5.43 12.01 6.59
N ALA A 94 -6.73 12.04 6.88
CA ALA A 94 -7.49 10.88 7.29
C ALA A 94 -8.86 10.86 6.61
N ASP A 95 -9.25 9.69 6.14
CA ASP A 95 -10.52 9.45 5.46
C ASP A 95 -11.40 8.58 6.35
N PHE A 96 -12.56 9.11 6.71
CA PHE A 96 -13.53 8.41 7.53
C PHE A 96 -14.78 8.05 6.71
N ILE A 97 -15.24 6.85 6.88
CA ILE A 97 -16.52 6.40 6.33
C ILE A 97 -17.57 6.37 7.43
N GLY A 98 -18.65 7.10 7.25
CA GLY A 98 -19.81 7.05 8.14
C GLY A 98 -20.51 5.71 8.00
N VAL A 99 -20.78 5.06 9.13
CA VAL A 99 -21.38 3.74 9.18
C VAL A 99 -22.65 3.73 10.03
N ARG A 100 -23.60 2.86 9.66
CA ARG A 100 -24.75 2.50 10.49
C ARG A 100 -24.64 1.05 10.91
N GLU A 101 -25.13 0.74 12.08
CA GLU A 101 -25.06 -0.62 12.64
C GLU A 101 -25.77 -1.68 11.79
N THR A 102 -26.74 -1.26 10.98
CA THR A 102 -27.55 -2.13 10.13
C THR A 102 -26.98 -2.36 8.72
N GLU A 103 -25.96 -1.59 8.31
CA GLU A 103 -25.41 -1.67 6.96
C GLU A 103 -24.09 -2.45 6.91
N LYS A 104 -23.96 -3.31 5.90
CA LYS A 104 -22.69 -3.97 5.62
C LYS A 104 -21.71 -2.98 5.02
N VAL A 105 -20.52 -2.94 5.60
CA VAL A 105 -19.43 -2.05 5.18
C VAL A 105 -18.31 -2.89 4.57
N LYS A 106 -17.67 -2.33 3.56
CA LYS A 106 -16.51 -2.91 2.91
C LYS A 106 -15.24 -2.50 3.65
N VAL A 107 -14.58 -3.46 4.27
CA VAL A 107 -13.38 -3.25 5.08
C VAL A 107 -12.25 -4.19 4.68
N ASN A 108 -11.02 -3.76 4.90
CA ASN A 108 -9.83 -4.57 4.71
C ASN A 108 -9.42 -5.13 6.06
N VAL A 109 -9.29 -6.45 6.15
CA VAL A 109 -8.87 -7.13 7.38
C VAL A 109 -7.52 -7.80 7.14
N PRO A 110 -6.56 -7.64 8.08
CA PRO A 110 -5.26 -8.27 7.95
C PRO A 110 -5.39 -9.80 8.04
N LEU A 111 -4.61 -10.46 7.20
CA LEU A 111 -4.54 -11.91 7.10
C LEU A 111 -3.26 -12.40 7.77
N VAL A 112 -3.41 -13.28 8.75
CA VAL A 112 -2.29 -13.87 9.47
C VAL A 112 -2.22 -15.35 9.13
N LEU A 113 -1.07 -15.77 8.61
CA LEU A 113 -0.79 -17.16 8.33
C LEU A 113 -0.36 -17.86 9.62
N THR A 114 -1.02 -18.95 9.96
CA THR A 114 -0.72 -19.79 11.13
C THR A 114 -0.20 -21.15 10.69
N GLY A 115 0.69 -21.72 11.50
CA GLY A 115 1.31 -23.02 11.20
C GLY A 115 2.58 -22.90 10.34
N LYS A 116 3.24 -24.04 10.15
CA LYS A 116 4.42 -24.16 9.29
C LYS A 116 4.06 -25.03 8.09
N ALA A 117 4.11 -24.47 6.90
CA ALA A 117 3.78 -25.21 5.68
C ALA A 117 4.74 -26.40 5.47
N GLN A 118 4.20 -27.55 5.10
CA GLN A 118 5.01 -28.75 4.77
C GLN A 118 6.01 -28.43 3.65
N GLY A 119 5.59 -27.69 2.63
CA GLY A 119 6.46 -27.28 1.54
C GLY A 119 7.65 -26.41 1.96
N VAL A 120 7.53 -25.64 3.06
CA VAL A 120 8.66 -24.89 3.64
C VAL A 120 9.62 -25.84 4.35
N ALA A 121 9.12 -26.90 5.00
CA ALA A 121 9.98 -27.94 5.59
C ALA A 121 10.78 -28.70 4.52
N ASP A 122 10.19 -28.87 3.33
CA ASP A 122 10.81 -29.51 2.15
C ASP A 122 11.74 -28.56 1.35
N GLY A 123 11.99 -27.34 1.89
CA GLY A 123 12.88 -26.36 1.28
C GLY A 123 12.21 -25.34 0.37
N GLY A 124 10.88 -25.29 0.29
CA GLY A 124 10.13 -24.28 -0.46
C GLY A 124 10.09 -22.93 0.23
N LEU A 125 9.80 -21.88 -0.52
CA LEU A 125 9.61 -20.52 -0.02
C LEU A 125 8.12 -20.20 0.05
N LEU A 126 7.60 -19.85 1.23
CA LEU A 126 6.23 -19.37 1.42
C LEU A 126 6.18 -17.88 1.09
N THR A 127 5.44 -17.55 0.05
CA THR A 127 5.20 -16.16 -0.35
C THR A 127 3.73 -15.81 -0.10
N GLN A 128 3.49 -14.77 0.69
CA GLN A 128 2.16 -14.22 0.90
C GLN A 128 1.87 -13.18 -0.18
N ALA A 129 0.98 -13.51 -1.12
CA ALA A 129 0.60 -12.63 -2.22
C ALA A 129 -0.28 -11.46 -1.76
N ARG A 130 -1.13 -11.71 -0.76
CA ARG A 130 -2.00 -10.69 -0.17
C ARG A 130 -1.93 -10.73 1.35
N ARG A 131 -1.73 -9.56 1.96
CA ARG A 131 -1.66 -9.40 3.42
C ARG A 131 -2.99 -8.97 4.02
N GLU A 132 -3.90 -8.49 3.20
CA GLU A 132 -5.23 -8.00 3.59
C GLU A 132 -6.28 -8.63 2.70
N LEU A 133 -7.42 -8.92 3.30
CA LEU A 133 -8.59 -9.44 2.62
C LEU A 133 -9.73 -8.42 2.71
N GLU A 134 -10.32 -8.12 1.57
CA GLU A 134 -11.46 -7.25 1.44
C GLU A 134 -12.75 -8.03 1.75
N ILE A 135 -13.44 -7.62 2.81
CA ILE A 135 -14.64 -8.29 3.30
C ILE A 135 -15.81 -7.33 3.44
N TRP A 136 -17.00 -7.87 3.39
CA TRP A 136 -18.23 -7.19 3.73
C TRP A 136 -18.74 -7.73 5.07
N ALA A 137 -18.80 -6.86 6.07
CA ALA A 137 -19.26 -7.21 7.40
C ALA A 137 -20.12 -6.10 8.01
N LEU A 138 -20.93 -6.45 8.99
CA LEU A 138 -21.55 -5.46 9.86
C LEU A 138 -20.47 -4.83 10.76
N PRO A 139 -20.57 -3.55 11.13
CA PRO A 139 -19.55 -2.89 11.96
C PRO A 139 -19.26 -3.61 13.28
N GLN A 140 -20.25 -4.28 13.84
CA GLN A 140 -20.12 -5.06 15.08
C GLN A 140 -19.49 -6.45 14.89
N ALA A 141 -19.46 -6.98 13.66
CA ALA A 141 -18.97 -8.32 13.33
C ALA A 141 -17.63 -8.31 12.61
N ILE A 142 -16.94 -7.16 12.61
CA ILE A 142 -15.62 -7.04 11.95
C ILE A 142 -14.58 -7.75 12.82
N PRO A 143 -13.86 -8.78 12.30
CA PRO A 143 -12.79 -9.43 13.03
C PRO A 143 -11.52 -8.58 13.05
N GLU A 144 -10.69 -8.73 14.07
CA GLU A 144 -9.37 -8.10 14.17
C GLU A 144 -8.41 -8.61 13.12
N LYS A 145 -8.41 -9.91 12.90
CA LYS A 145 -7.55 -10.64 11.97
C LYS A 145 -8.26 -11.88 11.46
N ILE A 146 -7.87 -12.33 10.30
CA ILE A 146 -8.29 -13.61 9.75
C ILE A 146 -7.10 -14.55 9.83
N GLU A 147 -7.22 -15.59 10.63
CA GLU A 147 -6.18 -16.61 10.78
C GLU A 147 -6.39 -17.71 9.74
N VAL A 148 -5.33 -18.05 9.04
CA VAL A 148 -5.36 -19.05 7.98
C VAL A 148 -4.27 -20.08 8.22
N ASP A 149 -4.65 -21.34 8.32
CA ASP A 149 -3.74 -22.45 8.50
C ASP A 149 -3.09 -22.81 7.15
N VAL A 150 -1.77 -22.74 7.12
CA VAL A 150 -0.95 -23.09 5.95
C VAL A 150 -0.22 -24.42 6.10
N SER A 151 -0.44 -25.15 7.22
CA SER A 151 0.31 -26.37 7.55
C SER A 151 0.21 -27.45 6.47
N HIS A 152 -0.91 -27.51 5.76
CA HIS A 152 -1.18 -28.51 4.73
C HIS A 152 -0.58 -28.19 3.35
N LEU A 153 -0.01 -26.98 3.16
CA LEU A 153 0.49 -26.55 1.86
C LEU A 153 1.81 -27.24 1.52
N LYS A 154 1.83 -27.87 0.35
CA LYS A 154 3.03 -28.50 -0.25
C LYS A 154 3.69 -27.53 -1.25
N ILE A 155 4.87 -27.89 -1.74
CA ILE A 155 5.57 -27.15 -2.80
C ILE A 155 4.66 -27.05 -4.05
N ALA A 156 4.63 -25.89 -4.68
CA ALA A 156 3.82 -25.54 -5.83
C ALA A 156 2.29 -25.48 -5.56
N GLN A 157 1.86 -25.49 -4.29
CA GLN A 157 0.46 -25.27 -3.95
C GLN A 157 0.18 -23.81 -3.61
N ALA A 158 -0.99 -23.36 -4.01
CA ALA A 158 -1.52 -22.03 -3.70
C ALA A 158 -2.76 -22.16 -2.82
N LEU A 159 -2.90 -21.25 -1.87
CA LEU A 159 -4.07 -21.09 -1.04
C LEU A 159 -4.96 -20.01 -1.63
N HIS A 160 -6.22 -20.34 -1.84
CA HIS A 160 -7.23 -19.44 -2.39
C HIS A 160 -8.21 -18.96 -1.34
N ILE A 161 -8.97 -17.90 -1.67
CA ILE A 161 -9.99 -17.33 -0.77
C ILE A 161 -11.05 -18.35 -0.38
N ASN A 162 -11.43 -19.25 -1.29
CA ASN A 162 -12.48 -20.23 -1.07
C ASN A 162 -12.11 -21.31 -0.01
N ASP A 163 -10.80 -21.47 0.23
CA ASP A 163 -10.28 -22.50 1.15
C ASP A 163 -10.24 -22.01 2.60
N ILE A 164 -10.62 -20.75 2.86
CA ILE A 164 -10.54 -20.14 4.17
C ILE A 164 -11.87 -20.24 4.90
N LYS A 165 -11.80 -20.62 6.16
CA LYS A 165 -12.93 -20.56 7.08
C LYS A 165 -13.14 -19.11 7.53
N LEU A 166 -14.17 -18.46 7.00
CA LEU A 166 -14.56 -17.12 7.40
C LEU A 166 -15.38 -17.19 8.71
N PRO A 167 -15.20 -16.21 9.62
CA PRO A 167 -16.04 -16.10 10.81
C PRO A 167 -17.49 -15.74 10.44
N GLU A 168 -18.39 -16.00 11.36
CA GLU A 168 -19.83 -15.71 11.18
C GLU A 168 -20.07 -14.21 10.98
N GLY A 169 -20.98 -13.86 10.06
CA GLY A 169 -21.31 -12.46 9.77
C GLY A 169 -20.42 -11.77 8.73
N VAL A 170 -19.38 -12.43 8.26
CA VAL A 170 -18.46 -11.92 7.23
C VAL A 170 -18.75 -12.56 5.88
N SER A 171 -18.86 -11.76 4.84
CA SER A 171 -19.03 -12.23 3.48
C SER A 171 -17.96 -11.63 2.56
N VAL A 172 -17.34 -12.48 1.77
CA VAL A 172 -16.46 -12.03 0.67
C VAL A 172 -17.30 -11.96 -0.58
N LYS A 173 -17.48 -10.78 -1.11
CA LYS A 173 -18.24 -10.56 -2.36
C LYS A 173 -17.27 -10.41 -3.53
N THR A 174 -16.37 -11.37 -3.69
CA THR A 174 -15.41 -11.34 -4.77
C THR A 174 -15.73 -12.48 -5.73
N ASN A 175 -16.06 -12.13 -6.96
CA ASN A 175 -16.30 -13.11 -8.03
C ASN A 175 -14.99 -13.74 -8.54
N VAL A 176 -13.85 -13.35 -7.99
CA VAL A 176 -12.52 -13.81 -8.42
C VAL A 176 -11.84 -14.53 -7.26
N ASN A 177 -11.40 -15.75 -7.49
CA ASN A 177 -10.59 -16.51 -6.56
C ASN A 177 -9.17 -15.93 -6.54
N TYR A 178 -8.88 -15.09 -5.55
CA TYR A 178 -7.53 -14.57 -5.36
C TYR A 178 -6.67 -15.61 -4.64
N THR A 179 -5.44 -15.72 -5.09
CA THR A 179 -4.40 -16.44 -4.36
C THR A 179 -3.93 -15.58 -3.19
N LEU A 180 -3.88 -16.15 -2.01
CA LEU A 180 -3.48 -15.48 -0.77
C LEU A 180 -2.06 -15.79 -0.39
N ALA A 181 -1.69 -17.06 -0.47
CA ALA A 181 -0.35 -17.52 -0.23
C ALA A 181 0.00 -18.62 -1.24
N VAL A 182 1.27 -18.72 -1.57
CA VAL A 182 1.80 -19.74 -2.46
C VAL A 182 3.12 -20.23 -1.91
N VAL A 183 3.36 -21.54 -2.00
CA VAL A 183 4.67 -22.13 -1.72
C VAL A 183 5.38 -22.39 -3.03
N THR A 184 6.44 -21.64 -3.31
CA THR A 184 7.28 -21.82 -4.49
C THR A 184 8.43 -22.77 -4.21
N ALA A 185 8.83 -23.55 -5.20
CA ALA A 185 10.06 -24.32 -5.10
C ALA A 185 11.27 -23.38 -4.96
N PRO A 186 12.30 -23.74 -4.21
CA PRO A 186 13.53 -22.96 -4.20
C PRO A 186 14.10 -22.96 -5.62
N GLU A 187 14.38 -21.78 -6.12
CA GLU A 187 15.14 -21.60 -7.34
C GLU A 187 16.56 -22.12 -7.05
N ARG A 188 16.83 -23.33 -7.50
CA ARG A 188 18.17 -23.88 -7.46
C ARG A 188 18.96 -23.05 -8.47
N GLU A 189 19.76 -22.11 -7.99
CA GLU A 189 20.80 -21.50 -8.82
C GLU A 189 21.59 -22.67 -9.44
N GLU A 190 21.28 -22.98 -10.70
CA GLU A 190 22.22 -23.76 -11.53
C GLU A 190 23.45 -22.87 -11.67
N VAL A 191 24.40 -23.09 -10.75
CA VAL A 191 25.77 -22.65 -10.97
C VAL A 191 26.13 -23.31 -12.29
N PRO A 192 26.39 -22.56 -13.37
CA PRO A 192 26.85 -23.20 -14.60
C PRO A 192 28.12 -23.96 -14.22
N ALA A 193 28.01 -25.26 -14.28
CA ALA A 193 29.13 -26.16 -14.07
C ALA A 193 30.23 -25.71 -15.03
N ALA A 194 31.28 -25.12 -14.46
CA ALA A 194 32.46 -24.76 -15.15
C ALA A 194 32.94 -26.03 -15.91
N ALA A 195 32.81 -25.95 -17.21
CA ALA A 195 33.32 -26.94 -18.12
C ALA A 195 34.79 -27.21 -17.75
N ALA A 196 35.07 -28.40 -17.27
CA ALA A 196 36.41 -28.90 -17.03
C ALA A 196 37.18 -28.76 -18.34
N PRO A 197 38.41 -28.25 -18.32
CA PRO A 197 39.24 -28.26 -19.50
C PRO A 197 39.76 -29.69 -19.73
N ALA A 198 39.27 -30.32 -20.79
CA ALA A 198 39.86 -31.52 -21.32
C ALA A 198 41.26 -31.19 -21.84
N ALA A 199 42.26 -31.75 -21.17
CA ALA A 199 43.65 -31.82 -21.64
C ALA A 199 43.71 -32.64 -22.91
N GLY A 200 44.34 -32.12 -23.93
CA GLY A 200 44.60 -32.83 -25.18
C GLY A 200 45.66 -32.12 -26.01
N ALA A 201 46.85 -32.56 -25.82
CA ALA A 201 48.14 -32.38 -26.38
C ALA A 201 48.30 -31.99 -27.85
N ALA A 202 49.39 -31.31 -28.08
CA ALA A 202 50.39 -31.42 -29.12
C ALA A 202 50.47 -30.41 -30.26
N ALA A 203 51.52 -29.67 -30.14
CA ALA A 203 52.59 -29.42 -31.15
C ALA A 203 52.30 -28.55 -32.39
N GLY A 204 53.12 -27.55 -32.52
CA GLY A 204 53.56 -27.12 -33.84
C GLY A 204 53.75 -25.65 -34.06
N ALA A 205 54.91 -25.17 -33.70
CA ALA A 205 55.81 -24.29 -34.45
C ALA A 205 55.34 -23.00 -35.10
N ALA A 206 56.03 -21.99 -34.68
CA ALA A 206 56.75 -20.99 -35.48
C ALA A 206 56.04 -19.69 -35.93
N ALA A 207 56.75 -18.63 -35.59
CA ALA A 207 56.97 -17.37 -36.29
C ALA A 207 56.08 -16.16 -35.92
N ALA A 208 56.69 -15.32 -35.13
CA ALA A 208 56.53 -13.84 -35.17
C ALA A 208 57.12 -13.33 -36.50
N PRO A 209 57.06 -12.03 -36.90
CA PRO A 209 56.94 -10.85 -36.06
C PRO A 209 56.16 -9.63 -36.65
N ALA A 210 55.98 -8.66 -35.76
CA ALA A 210 56.15 -7.20 -36.00
C ALA A 210 55.17 -6.39 -36.85
N GLY A 211 54.86 -5.25 -36.28
CA GLY A 211 54.40 -4.04 -36.94
C GLY A 211 53.35 -3.32 -36.12
N LYS A 212 53.72 -2.50 -35.16
CA LYS A 212 54.01 -1.07 -35.16
C LYS A 212 52.88 -0.18 -35.65
N ALA A 213 52.53 0.67 -34.70
CA ALA A 213 52.28 2.12 -34.83
C ALA A 213 50.92 2.47 -35.44
N ASP A 214 50.24 3.50 -35.12
CA ASP A 214 50.45 4.77 -34.43
C ASP A 214 49.12 5.50 -34.40
N ALA A 215 48.91 6.16 -33.33
CA ALA A 215 48.53 7.57 -33.17
C ALA A 215 47.29 8.17 -33.84
N LYS A 216 46.69 8.99 -33.00
CA LYS A 216 46.22 10.38 -33.20
C LYS A 216 44.66 10.52 -33.21
N ALA A 217 44.08 11.00 -32.11
CA ALA A 217 43.96 12.43 -31.76
C ALA A 217 43.14 13.25 -32.76
N GLY A 218 42.18 13.95 -32.24
CA GLY A 218 41.46 15.06 -32.88
C GLY A 218 40.02 15.07 -32.36
N ASP A 219 39.67 15.78 -31.37
CA ASP A 219 39.56 17.22 -31.11
C ASP A 219 38.56 17.92 -32.05
N ALA A 220 37.91 18.84 -31.41
CA ALA A 220 37.13 19.96 -31.92
C ALA A 220 35.63 19.70 -32.10
N LYS A 221 34.81 20.36 -31.28
CA LYS A 221 34.58 21.78 -30.99
C LYS A 221 33.40 22.33 -31.81
N ALA A 222 32.65 23.06 -31.05
CA ALA A 222 31.80 24.20 -31.42
C ALA A 222 30.41 23.82 -32.04
N GLY A 223 29.35 24.40 -31.68
CA GLY A 223 29.04 25.73 -31.20
C GLY A 223 27.83 26.20 -31.98
N GLY A 224 27.09 27.07 -31.42
CA GLY A 224 26.04 27.80 -32.11
C GLY A 224 24.67 27.56 -31.55
N ASP A 225 24.15 28.28 -30.60
CA ASP A 225 23.79 29.72 -30.56
C ASP A 225 22.80 30.11 -31.67
N ALA A 226 21.72 30.58 -31.27
CA ALA A 226 20.88 31.64 -31.80
C ALA A 226 19.43 31.37 -31.46
N LYS A 227 18.85 32.08 -30.52
CA LYS A 227 18.43 33.46 -30.45
C LYS A 227 17.07 33.70 -31.13
N ALA A 228 16.24 34.27 -30.33
CA ALA A 228 15.23 35.32 -30.56
C ALA A 228 13.96 34.91 -31.29
N ALA A 229 12.84 35.45 -31.06
CA ALA A 229 12.32 36.58 -30.31
C ALA A 229 10.80 36.55 -30.48
N ALA A 230 10.12 36.99 -29.44
CA ALA A 230 9.23 38.13 -29.47
C ALA A 230 7.90 38.06 -30.25
N GLY A 231 6.87 38.48 -29.57
CA GLY A 231 5.64 39.03 -30.10
C GLY A 231 4.48 38.62 -29.23
N ALA A 232 4.20 39.27 -28.15
CA ALA A 232 3.55 40.54 -27.94
C ALA A 232 2.05 40.51 -28.29
N ALA A 233 1.28 40.72 -27.20
CA ALA A 233 0.10 41.58 -27.10
C ALA A 233 -1.21 41.14 -27.72
N LYS A 234 -2.27 40.94 -26.92
CA LYS A 234 -3.33 41.95 -26.76
C LYS A 234 -4.57 41.40 -26.07
N ALA A 235 -4.81 41.86 -24.89
CA ALA A 235 -6.18 42.03 -24.42
C ALA A 235 -6.76 43.24 -25.19
N PRO A 236 -8.07 43.49 -25.26
CA PRO A 236 -8.96 43.65 -24.11
C PRO A 236 -10.45 43.30 -24.30
N ALA A 237 -11.12 43.16 -23.15
CA ALA A 237 -12.33 43.84 -22.70
C ALA A 237 -13.72 43.66 -23.38
N LYS A 238 -14.69 43.53 -22.47
CA LYS A 238 -16.07 44.02 -22.48
C LYS A 238 -17.13 43.22 -23.26
N LYS A 239 -17.99 42.57 -22.58
CA LYS A 239 -19.29 43.12 -22.12
C LYS A 239 -19.84 42.23 -21.03
#